data_065c76c14ead4d9220f5bcbea510841d
#
_entry.id   065c76c14ead4d9220f5bcbea510841d
#
_cell.length_a   1.000
_cell.length_b   1.000
_cell.length_c   1.000
_cell.angle_alpha   90.00
_cell.angle_beta   90.00
_cell.angle_gamma   90.00
#
_symmetry.space_group_name_H-M   'P 1'
#
loop_
_entity.id
_entity.type
_entity.pdbx_description
1 polymer ?
#
loop_
_entity_poly.entity_id
_entity_poly.type
_entity_poly.pdbx_seq_one_letter_code
_entity_poly.pdbx_strand_id
1 'polypeptide(L)'
;MQRTWGDAGPVAGGLCTDLYEIRMAASFLRRGMTAPATFSLFARHLPRQRGFLVAAGLESALDLLPRYAFDPEDLRYLRDRVGLTAADVGALARLRFEGDVLAVPEGRLVFADEPLLEVTAPLPQAQLVETLLLNQVTFATAVASKAARCRLAAADATLVDFSARRTHGLEAALAVARATGTVGFSGTSYVRAAQLLGLIPVGTMAHSYVQAFPDETAAFRAFARDFPDATVFLVDTYDTEQGVRHAIAVAHELGLDPARTAVRLDSGDLGQQARLARGLLDSSGM
;
A
#
# COMPACT_ATOMS: atom_id res chain seq x y z
N MET A 1 -0.78 17.91 29.03
CA MET A 1 0.26 17.78 27.99
C MET A 1 -0.42 17.14 26.80
N GLN A 2 -0.58 17.83 25.67
CA GLN A 2 -1.15 17.24 24.44
C GLN A 2 -0.06 16.36 23.83
N ARG A 3 -0.36 15.07 23.62
CA ARG A 3 0.53 14.17 22.88
C ARG A 3 0.62 14.61 21.42
N THR A 4 1.81 14.59 20.86
CA THR A 4 2.00 14.75 19.42
C THR A 4 1.79 13.41 18.72
N TRP A 5 1.53 13.42 17.43
CA TRP A 5 1.43 12.19 16.61
C TRP A 5 2.69 11.31 16.70
N GLY A 6 3.86 11.89 17.02
CA GLY A 6 5.12 11.16 17.24
C GLY A 6 5.19 10.38 18.54
N ASP A 7 4.29 10.66 19.51
CA ASP A 7 4.19 9.95 20.79
C ASP A 7 3.19 8.78 20.75
N ALA A 8 2.53 8.56 19.59
CA ALA A 8 1.73 7.37 19.37
C ALA A 8 2.65 6.15 19.38
N GLY A 9 2.50 5.28 20.35
CA GLY A 9 3.22 4.00 20.42
C GLY A 9 2.99 3.12 19.19
N PRO A 10 3.55 1.91 19.14
CA PRO A 10 3.39 1.03 18.00
C PRO A 10 1.91 0.83 17.67
N VAL A 11 1.61 0.81 16.35
CA VAL A 11 0.24 0.76 15.77
C VAL A 11 -0.57 -0.49 16.18
N ALA A 12 -0.04 -1.39 16.98
CA ALA A 12 -0.65 -2.65 17.40
C ALA A 12 -0.82 -2.74 18.91
N GLY A 13 -1.63 -1.88 19.49
CA GLY A 13 -2.04 -1.98 20.91
C GLY A 13 -3.50 -2.37 21.06
N GLY A 14 -3.92 -2.70 22.26
CA GLY A 14 -5.31 -3.06 22.58
C GLY A 14 -6.34 -1.97 22.29
N LEU A 15 -5.90 -0.70 22.16
CA LEU A 15 -6.75 0.42 21.73
C LEU A 15 -6.91 0.54 20.20
N CYS A 16 -6.23 -0.29 19.39
CA CYS A 16 -6.42 -0.32 17.94
C CYS A 16 -7.68 -1.11 17.56
N THR A 17 -8.80 -0.71 18.14
CA THR A 17 -10.11 -1.32 17.94
C THR A 17 -11.22 -0.30 18.15
N ASP A 18 -12.44 -0.59 17.73
CA ASP A 18 -13.58 0.26 17.97
C ASP A 18 -14.08 0.15 19.43
N LEU A 19 -14.59 1.24 19.97
CA LEU A 19 -15.02 1.29 21.38
C LEU A 19 -16.12 0.27 21.70
N TYR A 20 -17.02 -0.02 20.74
CA TYR A 20 -18.08 -1.00 20.98
C TYR A 20 -17.52 -2.40 21.24
N GLU A 21 -16.43 -2.78 20.60
CA GLU A 21 -15.76 -4.07 20.80
C GLU A 21 -15.21 -4.21 22.21
N ILE A 22 -14.56 -3.16 22.73
CA ILE A 22 -14.08 -3.11 24.12
C ILE A 22 -15.24 -3.24 25.11
N ARG A 23 -16.35 -2.54 24.86
CA ARG A 23 -17.53 -2.61 25.73
C ARG A 23 -18.19 -3.99 25.68
N MET A 24 -18.29 -4.60 24.50
CA MET A 24 -18.81 -5.95 24.33
C MET A 24 -17.91 -6.98 25.01
N ALA A 25 -16.60 -6.91 24.79
CA ALA A 25 -15.62 -7.79 25.43
C ALA A 25 -15.70 -7.71 26.97
N ALA A 26 -15.73 -6.51 27.53
CA ALA A 26 -15.92 -6.33 28.97
C ALA A 26 -17.25 -6.92 29.45
N SER A 27 -18.33 -6.76 28.70
CA SER A 27 -19.63 -7.35 29.00
C SER A 27 -19.61 -8.89 28.96
N PHE A 28 -18.97 -9.48 27.97
CA PHE A 28 -18.78 -10.92 27.87
C PHE A 28 -17.96 -11.47 29.04
N LEU A 29 -16.85 -10.82 29.38
CA LEU A 29 -15.98 -11.22 30.49
C LEU A 29 -16.72 -11.17 31.86
N ARG A 30 -17.50 -10.14 32.12
CA ARG A 30 -18.34 -10.05 33.32
C ARG A 30 -19.34 -11.19 33.46
N ARG A 31 -19.79 -11.79 32.36
CA ARG A 31 -20.77 -12.87 32.32
C ARG A 31 -20.14 -14.24 32.18
N GLY A 32 -18.81 -14.32 32.15
CA GLY A 32 -18.10 -15.57 31.92
C GLY A 32 -18.32 -16.19 30.53
N MET A 33 -18.70 -15.37 29.56
CA MET A 33 -18.93 -15.82 28.16
C MET A 33 -17.60 -15.92 27.43
N THR A 34 -16.90 -17.03 27.63
CA THR A 34 -15.56 -17.28 27.09
C THR A 34 -15.51 -18.51 26.17
N ALA A 35 -16.66 -19.08 25.82
CA ALA A 35 -16.72 -20.15 24.83
C ALA A 35 -16.12 -19.70 23.50
N PRO A 36 -15.48 -20.60 22.74
CA PRO A 36 -14.98 -20.29 21.41
C PRO A 36 -16.09 -19.80 20.47
N ALA A 37 -15.78 -18.78 19.68
CA ALA A 37 -16.64 -18.28 18.61
C ALA A 37 -15.82 -18.12 17.34
N THR A 38 -16.44 -18.40 16.19
CA THR A 38 -15.82 -18.20 14.87
C THR A 38 -16.43 -17.00 14.19
N PHE A 39 -15.59 -16.09 13.73
CA PHE A 39 -15.95 -14.92 12.93
C PHE A 39 -15.36 -15.06 11.55
N SER A 40 -16.17 -14.83 10.51
CA SER A 40 -15.74 -14.90 9.11
C SER A 40 -15.70 -13.50 8.49
N LEU A 41 -14.58 -13.15 7.85
CA LEU A 41 -14.42 -11.95 7.07
C LEU A 41 -14.62 -12.30 5.59
N PHE A 42 -15.58 -11.66 4.93
CA PHE A 42 -15.89 -11.86 3.52
C PHE A 42 -16.47 -10.59 2.88
N ALA A 43 -16.46 -10.50 1.56
CA ALA A 43 -17.09 -9.41 0.83
C ALA A 43 -18.53 -9.79 0.48
N ARG A 44 -19.53 -9.07 1.03
CA ARG A 44 -20.95 -9.32 0.74
C ARG A 44 -21.32 -9.04 -0.71
N HIS A 45 -20.76 -7.97 -1.27
CA HIS A 45 -21.03 -7.53 -2.64
C HIS A 45 -19.75 -7.00 -3.27
N LEU A 46 -19.56 -7.28 -4.54
CA LEU A 46 -18.51 -6.67 -5.33
C LEU A 46 -19.09 -5.49 -6.13
N PRO A 47 -18.31 -4.41 -6.34
CA PRO A 47 -18.69 -3.36 -7.27
C PRO A 47 -18.98 -3.95 -8.66
N ARG A 48 -19.97 -3.41 -9.38
CA ARG A 48 -20.41 -3.93 -10.70
C ARG A 48 -19.28 -4.18 -11.70
N GLN A 49 -18.19 -3.43 -11.58
CA GLN A 49 -17.04 -3.52 -12.48
C GLN A 49 -15.93 -4.45 -11.95
N ARG A 50 -16.17 -5.17 -10.86
CA ARG A 50 -15.22 -6.10 -10.25
C ARG A 50 -15.82 -7.49 -10.19
N GLY A 51 -15.29 -8.42 -10.98
CA GLY A 51 -15.72 -9.82 -10.99
C GLY A 51 -15.04 -10.67 -9.93
N PHE A 52 -13.97 -10.16 -9.28
CA PHE A 52 -13.19 -10.88 -8.29
C PHE A 52 -12.44 -9.92 -7.37
N LEU A 53 -11.94 -10.47 -6.25
CA LEU A 53 -10.95 -9.86 -5.38
C LEU A 53 -9.65 -10.68 -5.42
N VAL A 54 -8.56 -10.05 -5.03
CA VAL A 54 -7.28 -10.72 -4.75
C VAL A 54 -7.01 -10.60 -3.26
N ALA A 55 -6.96 -11.73 -2.56
CA ALA A 55 -6.70 -11.76 -1.13
C ALA A 55 -5.32 -11.17 -0.81
N ALA A 56 -5.26 -10.24 0.14
CA ALA A 56 -4.02 -9.62 0.60
C ALA A 56 -4.18 -9.07 2.04
N GLY A 57 -3.07 -8.79 2.72
CA GLY A 57 -3.03 -8.24 4.07
C GLY A 57 -2.98 -9.29 5.18
N LEU A 58 -2.96 -10.57 4.85
CA LEU A 58 -2.92 -11.66 5.81
C LEU A 58 -1.63 -11.65 6.65
N GLU A 59 -0.47 -11.51 6.02
CA GLU A 59 0.81 -11.51 6.74
C GLU A 59 0.89 -10.37 7.75
N SER A 60 0.46 -9.15 7.34
CA SER A 60 0.40 -8.00 8.25
C SER A 60 -0.56 -8.26 9.43
N ALA A 61 -1.71 -8.88 9.18
CA ALA A 61 -2.66 -9.25 10.21
C ALA A 61 -2.06 -10.27 11.19
N LEU A 62 -1.40 -11.30 10.68
CA LEU A 62 -0.75 -12.34 11.49
C LEU A 62 0.43 -11.81 12.31
N ASP A 63 1.16 -10.83 11.82
CA ASP A 63 2.24 -10.15 12.56
C ASP A 63 1.71 -9.31 13.74
N LEU A 64 0.49 -8.78 13.63
CA LEU A 64 -0.11 -7.91 14.64
C LEU A 64 -0.86 -8.70 15.74
N LEU A 65 -1.53 -9.79 15.40
CA LEU A 65 -2.34 -10.57 16.35
C LEU A 65 -1.58 -11.01 17.61
N PRO A 66 -0.35 -11.57 17.55
CA PRO A 66 0.39 -11.96 18.75
C PRO A 66 0.80 -10.78 19.64
N ARG A 67 0.83 -9.57 19.07
CA ARG A 67 1.19 -8.32 19.79
C ARG A 67 -0.02 -7.62 20.37
N TYR A 68 -1.24 -8.10 20.07
CA TYR A 68 -2.47 -7.48 20.54
C TYR A 68 -2.57 -7.62 22.07
N ALA A 69 -2.38 -6.52 22.77
CA ALA A 69 -2.42 -6.45 24.22
C ALA A 69 -2.71 -5.02 24.68
N PHE A 70 -3.32 -4.87 25.84
CA PHE A 70 -3.50 -3.58 26.50
C PHE A 70 -2.30 -3.28 27.40
N ASP A 71 -1.63 -2.16 27.17
CA ASP A 71 -0.57 -1.69 28.04
C ASP A 71 -1.13 -0.96 29.30
N PRO A 72 -0.29 -0.64 30.31
CA PRO A 72 -0.76 0.03 31.52
C PRO A 72 -1.37 1.42 31.27
N GLU A 73 -1.01 2.09 30.17
CA GLU A 73 -1.56 3.40 29.80
C GLU A 73 -2.91 3.26 29.13
N ASP A 74 -3.08 2.28 28.23
CA ASP A 74 -4.34 1.89 27.64
C ASP A 74 -5.37 1.60 28.73
N LEU A 75 -4.99 0.80 29.71
CA LEU A 75 -5.85 0.39 30.82
C LEU A 75 -6.26 1.58 31.71
N ARG A 76 -5.36 2.53 31.97
CA ARG A 76 -5.70 3.78 32.68
C ARG A 76 -6.68 4.61 31.86
N TYR A 77 -6.46 4.76 30.56
CA TYR A 77 -7.35 5.48 29.66
C TYR A 77 -8.76 4.86 29.65
N LEU A 78 -8.86 3.54 29.54
CA LEU A 78 -10.12 2.82 29.54
C LEU A 78 -10.90 3.00 30.87
N ARG A 79 -10.20 3.01 32.01
CA ARG A 79 -10.81 3.29 33.31
C ARG A 79 -11.27 4.74 33.44
N ASP A 80 -10.40 5.68 33.16
CA ASP A 80 -10.58 7.10 33.51
C ASP A 80 -11.43 7.86 32.49
N ARG A 81 -11.42 7.44 31.22
CA ARG A 81 -12.12 8.12 30.12
C ARG A 81 -13.29 7.34 29.55
N VAL A 82 -13.19 6.00 29.51
CA VAL A 82 -14.27 5.14 29.00
C VAL A 82 -15.21 4.70 30.11
N GLY A 83 -14.76 4.74 31.38
CA GLY A 83 -15.55 4.40 32.56
C GLY A 83 -15.65 2.90 32.83
N LEU A 84 -14.65 2.11 32.39
CA LEU A 84 -14.58 0.70 32.73
C LEU A 84 -14.23 0.52 34.21
N THR A 85 -14.81 -0.51 34.85
CA THR A 85 -14.51 -0.83 36.25
C THR A 85 -13.11 -1.37 36.45
N ALA A 86 -12.60 -1.36 37.67
CA ALA A 86 -11.32 -1.97 37.98
C ALA A 86 -11.26 -3.49 37.64
N ALA A 87 -12.40 -4.17 37.75
CA ALA A 87 -12.52 -5.59 37.40
C ALA A 87 -12.37 -5.79 35.87
N ASP A 88 -12.99 -4.92 35.05
CA ASP A 88 -12.89 -4.98 33.59
C ASP A 88 -11.46 -4.74 33.12
N VAL A 89 -10.85 -3.68 33.63
CA VAL A 89 -9.46 -3.32 33.32
C VAL A 89 -8.52 -4.46 33.73
N GLY A 90 -8.73 -5.07 34.90
CA GLY A 90 -7.97 -6.24 35.34
C GLY A 90 -8.16 -7.48 34.46
N ALA A 91 -9.34 -7.67 33.86
CA ALA A 91 -9.59 -8.74 32.91
C ALA A 91 -8.91 -8.46 31.56
N LEU A 92 -9.02 -7.25 31.02
CA LEU A 92 -8.39 -6.84 29.77
C LEU A 92 -6.85 -6.87 29.85
N ALA A 93 -6.27 -6.54 31.02
CA ALA A 93 -4.82 -6.59 31.24
C ALA A 93 -4.20 -7.98 30.96
N ARG A 94 -4.96 -9.02 31.22
CA ARG A 94 -4.52 -10.41 31.04
C ARG A 94 -4.85 -10.98 29.66
N LEU A 95 -5.64 -10.27 28.88
CA LEU A 95 -6.10 -10.76 27.59
C LEU A 95 -4.93 -10.77 26.59
N ARG A 96 -4.78 -11.92 25.94
CA ARG A 96 -3.89 -12.13 24.80
C ARG A 96 -4.70 -12.89 23.75
N PHE A 97 -4.33 -12.73 22.48
CA PHE A 97 -4.97 -13.52 21.43
C PHE A 97 -4.43 -14.98 21.48
N GLU A 98 -5.32 -15.92 21.67
CA GLU A 98 -5.04 -17.36 21.80
C GLU A 98 -5.95 -18.18 20.85
N GLY A 99 -6.24 -17.61 19.70
CA GLY A 99 -7.13 -18.21 18.71
C GLY A 99 -6.41 -18.75 17.49
N ASP A 100 -7.18 -19.46 16.67
CA ASP A 100 -6.77 -19.96 15.36
C ASP A 100 -7.25 -19.03 14.25
N VAL A 101 -6.45 -18.91 13.19
CA VAL A 101 -6.78 -18.16 11.97
C VAL A 101 -6.72 -19.10 10.78
N LEU A 102 -7.83 -19.29 10.09
CA LEU A 102 -7.90 -19.94 8.80
C LEU A 102 -8.11 -18.89 7.72
N ALA A 103 -7.26 -18.85 6.70
CA ALA A 103 -7.32 -17.78 5.70
C ALA A 103 -6.93 -18.24 4.31
N VAL A 104 -7.45 -17.56 3.30
CA VAL A 104 -7.02 -17.73 1.93
C VAL A 104 -5.61 -17.12 1.77
N PRO A 105 -4.64 -17.84 1.17
CA PRO A 105 -3.31 -17.32 0.92
C PRO A 105 -3.35 -16.02 0.08
N GLU A 106 -2.43 -15.09 0.37
CA GLU A 106 -2.31 -13.85 -0.42
C GLU A 106 -2.06 -14.16 -1.90
N GLY A 107 -2.59 -13.32 -2.77
CA GLY A 107 -2.52 -13.48 -4.23
C GLY A 107 -3.60 -14.39 -4.83
N ARG A 108 -4.39 -15.09 -4.04
CA ARG A 108 -5.50 -15.92 -4.54
C ARG A 108 -6.73 -15.09 -4.87
N LEU A 109 -7.47 -15.55 -5.89
CA LEU A 109 -8.76 -14.98 -6.24
C LEU A 109 -9.83 -15.43 -5.26
N VAL A 110 -10.72 -14.49 -4.90
CA VAL A 110 -11.86 -14.70 -4.01
C VAL A 110 -13.06 -13.97 -4.60
N PHE A 111 -14.24 -14.55 -4.45
CA PHE A 111 -15.49 -13.97 -4.94
C PHE A 111 -16.37 -13.48 -3.79
N ALA A 112 -17.54 -12.88 -4.14
CA ALA A 112 -18.49 -12.47 -3.11
C ALA A 112 -18.95 -13.68 -2.30
N ASP A 113 -19.23 -13.46 -1.01
CA ASP A 113 -19.68 -14.45 -0.03
C ASP A 113 -18.67 -15.59 0.27
N GLU A 114 -17.47 -15.55 -0.31
CA GLU A 114 -16.40 -16.47 0.05
C GLU A 114 -15.54 -15.89 1.21
N PRO A 115 -15.26 -16.67 2.28
CA PRO A 115 -14.42 -16.21 3.37
C PRO A 115 -12.99 -15.91 2.91
N LEU A 116 -12.50 -14.71 3.20
CA LEU A 116 -11.09 -14.33 3.10
C LEU A 116 -10.29 -14.85 4.30
N LEU A 117 -10.93 -14.80 5.47
CA LEU A 117 -10.32 -15.16 6.73
C LEU A 117 -11.42 -15.55 7.74
N GLU A 118 -11.12 -16.56 8.56
CA GLU A 118 -11.93 -16.95 9.70
C GLU A 118 -11.06 -16.98 10.95
N VAL A 119 -11.59 -16.44 12.05
CA VAL A 119 -10.94 -16.42 13.35
C VAL A 119 -11.78 -17.22 14.33
N THR A 120 -11.20 -18.22 14.97
CA THR A 120 -11.82 -18.97 16.07
C THR A 120 -11.05 -18.72 17.35
N ALA A 121 -11.66 -18.06 18.31
CA ALA A 121 -11.04 -17.72 19.60
C ALA A 121 -12.10 -17.65 20.72
N PRO A 122 -11.70 -17.57 21.99
CA PRO A 122 -12.62 -17.17 23.05
C PRO A 122 -13.38 -15.90 22.67
N LEU A 123 -14.71 -15.88 22.83
CA LEU A 123 -15.59 -14.84 22.30
C LEU A 123 -15.09 -13.38 22.55
N PRO A 124 -14.59 -13.00 23.75
CA PRO A 124 -14.07 -11.65 23.95
C PRO A 124 -12.83 -11.33 23.11
N GLN A 125 -11.98 -12.33 22.85
CA GLN A 125 -10.76 -12.15 22.04
C GLN A 125 -11.11 -12.04 20.57
N ALA A 126 -11.97 -12.91 20.06
CA ALA A 126 -12.43 -12.89 18.67
C ALA A 126 -13.10 -11.56 18.33
N GLN A 127 -13.89 -10.98 19.26
CA GLN A 127 -14.53 -9.68 19.10
C GLN A 127 -13.51 -8.53 19.03
N LEU A 128 -12.53 -8.51 19.91
CA LEU A 128 -11.57 -7.40 20.02
C LEU A 128 -10.63 -7.25 18.81
N VAL A 129 -10.37 -8.31 18.08
CA VAL A 129 -9.46 -8.28 16.92
C VAL A 129 -10.17 -7.94 15.61
N GLU A 130 -11.48 -7.73 15.62
CA GLU A 130 -12.30 -7.46 14.43
C GLU A 130 -11.79 -6.26 13.64
N THR A 131 -11.73 -5.08 14.26
CA THR A 131 -11.27 -3.85 13.59
C THR A 131 -9.86 -3.99 13.04
N LEU A 132 -8.94 -4.60 13.80
CA LEU A 132 -7.57 -4.82 13.37
C LEU A 132 -7.52 -5.65 12.08
N LEU A 133 -8.20 -6.78 12.06
CA LEU A 133 -8.21 -7.71 10.93
C LEU A 133 -8.90 -7.09 9.71
N LEU A 134 -10.05 -6.46 9.90
CA LEU A 134 -10.77 -5.76 8.84
C LEU A 134 -9.90 -4.67 8.22
N ASN A 135 -9.21 -3.85 9.02
CA ASN A 135 -8.37 -2.77 8.54
C ASN A 135 -7.23 -3.30 7.64
N GLN A 136 -6.51 -4.33 8.10
CA GLN A 136 -5.37 -4.88 7.37
C GLN A 136 -5.82 -5.59 6.07
N VAL A 137 -6.82 -6.45 6.15
CA VAL A 137 -7.23 -7.30 5.03
C VAL A 137 -8.03 -6.53 3.98
N THR A 138 -8.98 -5.67 4.39
CA THR A 138 -9.85 -4.98 3.43
C THR A 138 -9.09 -3.97 2.58
N PHE A 139 -8.20 -3.17 3.19
CA PHE A 139 -7.39 -2.20 2.46
C PHE A 139 -6.45 -2.88 1.47
N ALA A 140 -5.66 -3.84 1.94
CA ALA A 140 -4.71 -4.55 1.10
C ALA A 140 -5.40 -5.31 -0.05
N THR A 141 -6.52 -6.01 0.24
CA THR A 141 -7.34 -6.70 -0.75
C THR A 141 -7.93 -5.76 -1.80
N ALA A 142 -8.40 -4.57 -1.39
CA ALA A 142 -8.93 -3.57 -2.33
C ALA A 142 -7.84 -3.07 -3.29
N VAL A 143 -6.63 -2.81 -2.77
CA VAL A 143 -5.47 -2.38 -3.56
C VAL A 143 -4.98 -3.48 -4.49
N ALA A 144 -4.76 -4.70 -3.98
CA ALA A 144 -4.32 -5.85 -4.78
C ALA A 144 -5.30 -6.15 -5.92
N SER A 145 -6.61 -6.10 -5.64
CA SER A 145 -7.67 -6.32 -6.63
C SER A 145 -7.67 -5.24 -7.73
N LYS A 146 -7.39 -3.98 -7.38
CA LYS A 146 -7.22 -2.90 -8.37
C LYS A 146 -5.95 -3.11 -9.20
N ALA A 147 -4.85 -3.44 -8.55
CA ALA A 147 -3.56 -3.68 -9.20
C ALA A 147 -3.60 -4.90 -10.14
N ALA A 148 -4.27 -5.98 -9.76
CA ALA A 148 -4.49 -7.16 -10.61
C ALA A 148 -5.19 -6.79 -11.93
N ARG A 149 -6.18 -5.89 -11.87
CA ARG A 149 -6.86 -5.39 -13.09
C ARG A 149 -5.92 -4.56 -13.96
N CYS A 150 -5.03 -3.76 -13.36
CA CYS A 150 -3.97 -3.09 -14.10
C CYS A 150 -3.05 -4.11 -14.77
N ARG A 151 -2.67 -5.18 -14.06
CA ARG A 151 -1.84 -6.27 -14.62
C ARG A 151 -2.51 -6.93 -15.82
N LEU A 152 -3.80 -7.25 -15.73
CA LEU A 152 -4.55 -7.84 -16.84
C LEU A 152 -4.62 -6.90 -18.06
N ALA A 153 -4.78 -5.59 -17.82
CA ALA A 153 -4.87 -4.60 -18.90
C ALA A 153 -3.50 -4.28 -19.54
N ALA A 154 -2.42 -4.43 -18.79
CA ALA A 154 -1.06 -4.08 -19.23
C ALA A 154 -0.35 -5.19 -20.02
N ALA A 155 -0.95 -6.36 -20.14
CA ALA A 155 -0.38 -7.53 -20.82
C ALA A 155 1.09 -7.76 -20.37
N ASP A 156 2.07 -7.63 -21.28
CA ASP A 156 3.49 -7.87 -20.97
C ASP A 156 4.25 -6.64 -20.47
N ALA A 157 3.59 -5.48 -20.34
CA ALA A 157 4.26 -4.28 -19.88
C ALA A 157 4.67 -4.38 -18.41
N THR A 158 5.82 -3.81 -18.09
CA THR A 158 6.30 -3.69 -16.71
C THR A 158 5.42 -2.71 -15.93
N LEU A 159 4.97 -3.12 -14.75
CA LEU A 159 4.18 -2.28 -13.86
C LEU A 159 5.01 -1.86 -12.65
N VAL A 160 4.90 -0.56 -12.33
CA VAL A 160 5.60 0.06 -11.19
C VAL A 160 4.61 0.87 -10.37
N ASP A 161 4.71 0.81 -9.06
CA ASP A 161 3.91 1.61 -8.15
C ASP A 161 4.51 3.01 -7.97
N PHE A 162 3.75 4.04 -8.32
CA PHE A 162 4.09 5.46 -8.11
C PHE A 162 3.12 6.19 -7.18
N SER A 163 2.43 5.45 -6.31
CA SER A 163 1.32 5.98 -5.52
C SER A 163 1.75 6.67 -4.22
N ALA A 164 2.96 6.46 -3.71
CA ALA A 164 3.37 6.83 -2.35
C ALA A 164 3.00 8.26 -1.96
N ARG A 165 3.27 9.26 -2.83
CA ARG A 165 2.95 10.68 -2.58
C ARG A 165 1.45 11.00 -2.59
N ARG A 166 0.59 10.06 -2.98
CA ARG A 166 -0.88 10.20 -3.06
C ARG A 166 -1.61 9.26 -2.11
N THR A 167 -0.88 8.45 -1.35
CA THR A 167 -1.43 7.52 -0.36
C THR A 167 -1.72 8.26 0.95
N HIS A 168 -2.63 7.73 1.75
CA HIS A 168 -3.10 8.33 2.99
C HIS A 168 -2.19 7.97 4.18
N GLY A 169 -0.94 8.32 4.11
CA GLY A 169 0.10 8.06 5.11
C GLY A 169 1.18 7.09 4.62
N LEU A 170 2.35 7.13 5.25
CA LEU A 170 3.53 6.34 4.83
C LEU A 170 3.34 4.85 5.06
N GLU A 171 2.62 4.46 6.11
CA GLU A 171 2.27 3.05 6.37
C GLU A 171 1.34 2.51 5.28
N ALA A 172 0.31 3.28 4.92
CA ALA A 172 -0.55 2.93 3.79
C ALA A 172 0.23 2.83 2.48
N ALA A 173 1.23 3.70 2.25
CA ALA A 173 2.11 3.62 1.08
C ALA A 173 2.94 2.33 1.05
N LEU A 174 3.43 1.86 2.20
CA LEU A 174 4.13 0.59 2.32
C LEU A 174 3.19 -0.58 2.03
N ALA A 175 1.98 -0.57 2.59
CA ALA A 175 0.96 -1.59 2.33
C ALA A 175 0.54 -1.63 0.86
N VAL A 176 0.44 -0.47 0.17
CA VAL A 176 0.18 -0.40 -1.27
C VAL A 176 1.31 -1.03 -2.07
N ALA A 177 2.57 -0.69 -1.80
CA ALA A 177 3.72 -1.27 -2.49
C ALA A 177 3.76 -2.80 -2.33
N ARG A 178 3.45 -3.31 -1.13
CA ARG A 178 3.35 -4.75 -0.87
C ARG A 178 2.22 -5.39 -1.67
N ALA A 179 1.01 -4.84 -1.57
CA ALA A 179 -0.17 -5.39 -2.24
C ALA A 179 -0.04 -5.38 -3.78
N THR A 180 0.61 -4.36 -4.35
CA THR A 180 0.91 -4.31 -5.79
C THR A 180 1.99 -5.32 -6.18
N GLY A 181 3.01 -5.49 -5.35
CA GLY A 181 4.05 -6.53 -5.55
C GLY A 181 3.47 -7.94 -5.60
N THR A 182 2.48 -8.26 -4.76
CA THR A 182 1.79 -9.56 -4.75
C THR A 182 1.14 -9.92 -6.09
N VAL A 183 0.76 -8.93 -6.90
CA VAL A 183 0.13 -9.12 -8.21
C VAL A 183 1.05 -8.78 -9.39
N GLY A 184 2.35 -8.77 -9.17
CA GLY A 184 3.36 -8.69 -10.24
C GLY A 184 3.77 -7.29 -10.67
N PHE A 185 3.63 -6.28 -9.79
CA PHE A 185 4.36 -5.03 -9.94
C PHE A 185 5.82 -5.28 -9.54
N SER A 186 6.76 -4.93 -10.40
CA SER A 186 8.19 -5.23 -10.20
C SER A 186 8.92 -4.18 -9.37
N GLY A 187 8.37 -2.96 -9.25
CA GLY A 187 9.05 -1.85 -8.61
C GLY A 187 8.11 -0.86 -7.96
N THR A 188 8.70 0.03 -7.18
CA THR A 188 7.98 1.14 -6.54
C THR A 188 8.85 2.40 -6.49
N SER A 189 8.21 3.56 -6.52
CA SER A 189 8.88 4.86 -6.28
C SER A 189 9.18 5.11 -4.80
N TYR A 190 8.61 4.30 -3.90
CA TYR A 190 8.82 4.44 -2.47
C TYR A 190 10.07 3.67 -2.03
N VAL A 191 11.19 4.35 -1.91
CA VAL A 191 12.51 3.75 -1.66
C VAL A 191 12.53 2.87 -0.41
N ARG A 192 11.86 3.29 0.68
CA ARG A 192 11.76 2.48 1.90
C ARG A 192 11.00 1.17 1.66
N ALA A 193 9.92 1.22 0.89
CA ALA A 193 9.18 0.01 0.53
C ALA A 193 10.01 -0.91 -0.38
N ALA A 194 10.73 -0.35 -1.36
CA ALA A 194 11.64 -1.11 -2.21
C ALA A 194 12.68 -1.87 -1.37
N GLN A 195 13.30 -1.19 -0.41
CA GLN A 195 14.29 -1.80 0.50
C GLN A 195 13.70 -2.94 1.32
N LEU A 196 12.51 -2.74 1.92
CA LEU A 196 11.90 -3.72 2.83
C LEU A 196 11.32 -4.93 2.10
N LEU A 197 10.81 -4.73 0.88
CA LEU A 197 10.05 -5.74 0.13
C LEU A 197 10.88 -6.39 -1.00
N GLY A 198 12.11 -5.96 -1.21
CA GLY A 198 12.96 -6.45 -2.31
C GLY A 198 12.45 -6.03 -3.70
N LEU A 199 11.65 -4.95 -3.80
CA LEU A 199 11.19 -4.40 -5.05
C LEU A 199 12.26 -3.50 -5.68
N ILE A 200 12.18 -3.30 -7.00
CA ILE A 200 13.09 -2.39 -7.70
C ILE A 200 12.74 -0.94 -7.34
N PRO A 201 13.67 -0.12 -6.81
CA PRO A 201 13.44 1.30 -6.64
C PRO A 201 13.42 1.98 -8.01
N VAL A 202 12.32 2.65 -8.35
CA VAL A 202 12.15 3.31 -9.64
C VAL A 202 11.90 4.80 -9.42
N GLY A 203 12.62 5.61 -10.17
CA GLY A 203 12.49 7.06 -10.15
C GLY A 203 12.94 7.68 -11.46
N THR A 204 12.51 8.91 -11.68
CA THR A 204 12.89 9.74 -12.80
C THR A 204 13.17 11.16 -12.30
N MET A 205 13.37 12.13 -13.18
CA MET A 205 13.34 13.54 -12.80
C MET A 205 11.91 14.05 -12.57
N ALA A 206 11.76 15.20 -11.96
CA ALA A 206 10.50 15.92 -11.81
C ALA A 206 10.47 17.16 -12.70
N HIS A 207 9.26 17.73 -12.96
CA HIS A 207 9.12 19.00 -13.69
C HIS A 207 9.92 20.13 -13.04
N SER A 208 9.98 20.18 -11.70
CA SER A 208 10.78 21.16 -10.96
C SER A 208 12.28 21.07 -11.25
N TYR A 209 12.80 19.88 -11.57
CA TYR A 209 14.18 19.71 -11.99
C TYR A 209 14.40 20.38 -13.36
N VAL A 210 13.51 20.10 -14.32
CA VAL A 210 13.59 20.72 -15.66
C VAL A 210 13.50 22.25 -15.57
N GLN A 211 12.58 22.77 -14.77
CA GLN A 211 12.35 24.20 -14.56
C GLN A 211 13.49 24.92 -13.80
N ALA A 212 14.37 24.19 -13.13
CA ALA A 212 15.53 24.76 -12.43
C ALA A 212 16.69 25.11 -13.38
N PHE A 213 16.63 24.68 -14.64
CA PHE A 213 17.65 24.94 -15.65
C PHE A 213 17.20 26.05 -16.62
N PRO A 214 18.14 26.69 -17.35
CA PRO A 214 17.81 27.71 -18.33
C PRO A 214 16.86 27.25 -19.44
N ASP A 215 16.98 25.97 -19.83
CA ASP A 215 16.12 25.30 -20.80
C ASP A 215 16.07 23.81 -20.54
N GLU A 216 15.09 23.12 -21.16
CA GLU A 216 14.85 21.69 -21.01
C GLU A 216 16.04 20.82 -21.47
N THR A 217 16.71 21.22 -22.56
CA THR A 217 17.86 20.50 -23.11
C THR A 217 19.03 20.53 -22.12
N ALA A 218 19.26 21.67 -21.45
CA ALA A 218 20.29 21.79 -20.41
C ALA A 218 20.00 20.86 -19.22
N ALA A 219 18.73 20.78 -18.79
CA ALA A 219 18.32 19.87 -17.73
C ALA A 219 18.54 18.41 -18.13
N PHE A 220 18.10 18.01 -19.32
CA PHE A 220 18.27 16.67 -19.83
C PHE A 220 19.75 16.26 -19.95
N ARG A 221 20.58 17.15 -20.48
CA ARG A 221 22.02 16.92 -20.60
C ARG A 221 22.70 16.75 -19.23
N ALA A 222 22.32 17.57 -18.25
CA ALA A 222 22.84 17.47 -16.89
C ALA A 222 22.47 16.11 -16.26
N PHE A 223 21.19 15.77 -16.29
CA PHE A 223 20.71 14.50 -15.71
C PHE A 223 21.33 13.26 -16.36
N ALA A 224 21.44 13.27 -17.70
CA ALA A 224 22.01 12.15 -18.44
C ALA A 224 23.51 11.97 -18.18
N ARG A 225 24.25 13.04 -17.92
CA ARG A 225 25.67 12.95 -17.51
C ARG A 225 25.84 12.40 -16.10
N ASP A 226 24.92 12.75 -15.20
CA ASP A 226 24.96 12.30 -13.81
C ASP A 226 24.49 10.83 -13.67
N PHE A 227 23.54 10.40 -14.52
CA PHE A 227 22.91 9.06 -14.46
C PHE A 227 22.83 8.39 -15.86
N PRO A 228 23.96 8.14 -16.53
CA PRO A 228 23.98 7.66 -17.93
C PRO A 228 23.33 6.28 -18.09
N ASP A 229 23.40 5.45 -17.06
CA ASP A 229 22.90 4.07 -17.09
C ASP A 229 21.42 3.92 -16.70
N ALA A 230 20.75 5.00 -16.31
CA ALA A 230 19.38 4.99 -15.82
C ALA A 230 18.62 6.27 -16.20
N THR A 231 18.88 6.79 -17.40
CA THR A 231 18.29 8.07 -17.85
C THR A 231 16.85 7.88 -18.30
N VAL A 232 15.94 8.59 -17.62
CA VAL A 232 14.53 8.69 -18.04
C VAL A 232 14.18 10.18 -18.11
N PHE A 233 13.97 10.69 -19.33
CA PHE A 233 13.63 12.08 -19.60
C PHE A 233 12.14 12.35 -19.38
N LEU A 234 11.78 13.32 -18.54
CA LEU A 234 10.41 13.79 -18.38
C LEU A 234 10.11 14.84 -19.41
N VAL A 235 9.38 14.47 -20.46
CA VAL A 235 9.31 15.23 -21.72
C VAL A 235 8.08 16.12 -21.86
N ASP A 236 7.20 16.15 -20.87
CA ASP A 236 5.93 16.90 -20.92
C ASP A 236 5.91 18.11 -19.98
N THR A 237 7.08 18.70 -19.69
CA THR A 237 7.17 19.91 -18.85
C THR A 237 6.61 21.13 -19.57
N TYR A 238 6.84 21.25 -20.88
CA TYR A 238 6.38 22.37 -21.71
C TYR A 238 5.53 21.88 -22.89
N ASP A 239 6.15 21.23 -23.87
CA ASP A 239 5.51 20.62 -25.03
C ASP A 239 6.04 19.22 -25.24
N THR A 240 5.18 18.23 -25.24
CA THR A 240 5.57 16.81 -25.25
C THR A 240 6.34 16.43 -26.52
N GLU A 241 5.91 16.89 -27.70
CA GLU A 241 6.60 16.55 -28.94
C GLU A 241 8.03 17.15 -28.97
N GLN A 242 8.15 18.41 -28.59
CA GLN A 242 9.46 19.06 -28.51
C GLN A 242 10.34 18.42 -27.42
N GLY A 243 9.77 18.08 -26.27
CA GLY A 243 10.49 17.39 -25.20
C GLY A 243 11.06 16.04 -25.65
N VAL A 244 10.28 15.24 -26.41
CA VAL A 244 10.79 13.98 -27.00
C VAL A 244 11.92 14.25 -27.98
N ARG A 245 11.81 15.28 -28.85
CA ARG A 245 12.88 15.66 -29.78
C ARG A 245 14.16 16.12 -29.05
N HIS A 246 14.01 16.89 -27.97
CA HIS A 246 15.14 17.31 -27.13
C HIS A 246 15.81 16.12 -26.43
N ALA A 247 15.01 15.17 -25.93
CA ALA A 247 15.52 13.94 -25.32
C ALA A 247 16.33 13.10 -26.33
N ILE A 248 15.82 12.93 -27.56
CA ILE A 248 16.51 12.22 -28.65
C ILE A 248 17.84 12.94 -28.97
N ALA A 249 17.82 14.25 -29.14
CA ALA A 249 19.02 15.04 -29.46
C ALA A 249 20.11 14.86 -28.38
N VAL A 250 19.73 14.96 -27.09
CA VAL A 250 20.66 14.74 -25.97
C VAL A 250 21.16 13.32 -25.90
N ALA A 251 20.30 12.33 -26.15
CA ALA A 251 20.71 10.93 -26.14
C ALA A 251 21.75 10.63 -27.23
N HIS A 252 21.54 11.15 -28.44
CA HIS A 252 22.52 11.04 -29.51
C HIS A 252 23.81 11.81 -29.22
N GLU A 253 23.72 13.06 -28.72
CA GLU A 253 24.89 13.87 -28.34
C GLU A 253 25.79 13.15 -27.35
N LEU A 254 25.20 12.46 -26.37
CA LEU A 254 25.94 11.79 -25.30
C LEU A 254 26.21 10.30 -25.57
N GLY A 255 25.72 9.75 -26.68
CA GLY A 255 25.89 8.34 -27.03
C GLY A 255 25.23 7.40 -26.00
N LEU A 256 24.04 7.78 -25.48
CA LEU A 256 23.34 6.94 -24.51
C LEU A 256 22.85 5.63 -25.15
N ASP A 257 22.86 4.55 -24.36
CA ASP A 257 22.34 3.26 -24.79
C ASP A 257 20.81 3.33 -24.91
N PRO A 258 20.20 3.13 -26.09
CA PRO A 258 18.76 3.12 -26.28
C PRO A 258 18.03 2.10 -25.41
N ALA A 259 18.66 0.95 -25.10
CA ALA A 259 18.06 -0.07 -24.23
C ALA A 259 17.95 0.35 -22.76
N ARG A 260 18.67 1.40 -22.36
CA ARG A 260 18.75 1.92 -20.98
C ARG A 260 18.25 3.36 -20.85
N THR A 261 17.76 3.91 -21.95
CA THR A 261 17.26 5.30 -22.03
C THR A 261 15.75 5.27 -22.29
N ALA A 262 14.99 6.08 -21.59
CA ALA A 262 13.54 6.14 -21.76
C ALA A 262 13.03 7.59 -21.68
N VAL A 263 11.79 7.78 -22.15
CA VAL A 263 11.00 8.99 -21.91
C VAL A 263 9.83 8.68 -20.98
N ARG A 264 9.46 9.65 -20.16
CA ARG A 264 8.30 9.61 -19.29
C ARG A 264 7.26 10.63 -19.75
N LEU A 265 6.02 10.15 -19.81
CA LEU A 265 4.81 10.92 -20.06
C LEU A 265 3.97 10.95 -18.77
N ASP A 266 3.65 12.13 -18.26
CA ASP A 266 2.96 12.30 -16.97
C ASP A 266 1.59 13.01 -17.11
N SER A 267 1.28 13.56 -18.29
CA SER A 267 0.09 14.39 -18.54
C SER A 267 -0.52 14.20 -19.93
N GLY A 268 -1.70 14.78 -20.14
CA GLY A 268 -2.43 14.73 -21.40
C GLY A 268 -3.09 13.38 -21.68
N ASP A 269 -3.46 13.11 -22.94
CA ASP A 269 -3.89 11.79 -23.40
C ASP A 269 -2.66 10.88 -23.53
N LEU A 270 -2.40 10.11 -22.47
CA LEU A 270 -1.22 9.25 -22.40
C LEU A 270 -1.16 8.23 -23.56
N GLY A 271 -2.30 7.74 -24.03
CA GLY A 271 -2.34 6.80 -25.16
C GLY A 271 -1.91 7.45 -26.47
N GLN A 272 -2.35 8.67 -26.73
CA GLN A 272 -1.94 9.47 -27.91
C GLN A 272 -0.48 9.86 -27.81
N GLN A 273 -0.06 10.39 -26.65
CA GLN A 273 1.31 10.83 -26.41
C GLN A 273 2.32 9.66 -26.50
N ALA A 274 1.95 8.48 -26.02
CA ALA A 274 2.80 7.29 -26.12
C ALA A 274 3.02 6.86 -27.58
N ARG A 275 1.99 6.90 -28.42
CA ARG A 275 2.12 6.61 -29.86
C ARG A 275 3.00 7.65 -30.57
N LEU A 276 2.80 8.94 -30.26
CA LEU A 276 3.63 10.01 -30.79
C LEU A 276 5.11 9.84 -30.41
N ALA A 277 5.38 9.66 -29.11
CA ALA A 277 6.72 9.48 -28.60
C ALA A 277 7.40 8.25 -29.22
N ARG A 278 6.70 7.09 -29.30
CA ARG A 278 7.25 5.89 -29.92
C ARG A 278 7.61 6.11 -31.40
N GLY A 279 6.71 6.79 -32.16
CA GLY A 279 6.99 7.08 -33.57
C GLY A 279 8.23 7.98 -33.78
N LEU A 280 8.44 8.97 -32.91
CA LEU A 280 9.62 9.83 -32.94
C LEU A 280 10.90 9.06 -32.57
N LEU A 281 10.85 8.23 -31.54
CA LEU A 281 11.97 7.39 -31.11
C LEU A 281 12.36 6.38 -32.21
N ASP A 282 11.37 5.66 -32.79
CA ASP A 282 11.61 4.70 -33.87
C ASP A 282 12.25 5.34 -35.09
N SER A 283 11.76 6.54 -35.49
CA SER A 283 12.31 7.26 -36.65
C SER A 283 13.74 7.79 -36.42
N SER A 284 14.19 7.85 -35.18
CA SER A 284 15.54 8.28 -34.77
C SER A 284 16.48 7.11 -34.42
N GLY A 285 16.00 5.87 -34.52
CA GLY A 285 16.79 4.67 -34.21
C GLY A 285 16.95 4.39 -32.72
N MET A 286 16.01 4.90 -31.90
CA MET A 286 16.01 4.70 -30.43
C MET A 286 14.92 3.79 -29.94
#